data_d3b8b0e36aca9043504ccd8c715761ea
#
_entry.id   d3b8b0e36aca9043504ccd8c715761ea
#
_cell.length_a   1.000
_cell.length_b   1.000
_cell.length_c   1.000
_cell.angle_alpha   90.00
_cell.angle_beta   90.00
_cell.angle_gamma   90.00
#
_symmetry.space_group_name_H-M   'P 1'
#
loop_
_entity.id
_entity.type
_entity.pdbx_description
1 polymer ?
#
loop_
_entity_poly.entity_id
_entity_poly.type
_entity_poly.pdbx_seq_one_letter_code
_entity_poly.pdbx_strand_id
1 'polypeptide(L)'
;MELRQLRYFLKVAETLNFSLASKELFITQSTLSQQISQLEKELGQKLFQRNSHEVILTEAGHTLLPLAHDTVNSANICVLRLQELKAMLVGELNIGVTFSFSMIATETLMDFLKKYPKVKLN
;
A
#
# COMPACT_ATOMS: atom_id res chain seq x y z
N MET A 1 0.37 9.84 13.35
CA MET A 1 -0.12 8.85 12.37
C MET A 1 1.05 8.40 11.51
N GLU A 2 1.27 7.10 11.48
CA GLU A 2 2.38 6.52 10.74
C GLU A 2 1.87 5.80 9.49
N LEU A 3 2.69 5.80 8.46
CA LEU A 3 2.38 5.09 7.21
C LEU A 3 2.11 3.61 7.46
N ARG A 4 2.87 2.99 8.35
CA ARG A 4 2.68 1.59 8.74
C ARG A 4 1.27 1.35 9.29
N GLN A 5 0.76 2.28 10.12
CA GLN A 5 -0.59 2.18 10.68
C GLN A 5 -1.64 2.27 9.58
N LEU A 6 -1.42 3.11 8.56
CA LEU A 6 -2.32 3.19 7.41
C LEU A 6 -2.33 1.89 6.61
N ARG A 7 -1.17 1.26 6.45
CA ARG A 7 -1.09 -0.04 5.78
C ARG A 7 -1.84 -1.11 6.56
N TYR A 8 -1.72 -1.10 7.88
CA TYR A 8 -2.46 -2.02 8.75
C TYR A 8 -3.96 -1.78 8.65
N PHE A 9 -4.36 -0.51 8.68
CA PHE A 9 -5.77 -0.13 8.52
C PHE A 9 -6.34 -0.66 7.19
N LEU A 10 -5.61 -0.46 6.09
CA LEU A 10 -6.03 -0.93 4.77
C LEU A 10 -6.20 -2.46 4.73
N LYS A 11 -5.29 -3.20 5.35
CA LYS A 11 -5.37 -4.65 5.38
C LYS A 11 -6.58 -5.13 6.18
N VAL A 12 -6.86 -4.52 7.31
CA VAL A 12 -8.05 -4.87 8.10
C VAL A 12 -9.32 -4.50 7.34
N ALA A 13 -9.33 -3.36 6.66
CA ALA A 13 -10.47 -2.94 5.87
C ALA A 13 -10.74 -3.91 4.70
N GLU A 14 -9.69 -4.44 4.10
CA GLU A 14 -9.79 -5.41 3.01
C GLU A 14 -10.33 -6.76 3.50
N THR A 15 -9.81 -7.26 4.61
CA THR A 15 -10.14 -8.59 5.10
C THR A 15 -11.35 -8.61 6.03
N LEU A 16 -11.60 -7.51 6.74
CA LEU A 16 -12.59 -7.39 7.81
C LEU A 16 -12.43 -8.50 8.86
N ASN A 17 -11.18 -8.89 9.09
CA ASN A 17 -10.82 -9.97 9.97
C ASN A 17 -9.41 -9.71 10.52
N PHE A 18 -9.31 -9.37 11.82
CA PHE A 18 -8.03 -9.06 12.45
C PHE A 18 -7.06 -10.23 12.45
N SER A 19 -7.57 -11.43 12.66
CA SER A 19 -6.72 -12.63 12.65
C SER A 19 -6.10 -12.87 11.27
N LEU A 20 -6.92 -12.81 10.24
CA LEU A 20 -6.45 -12.99 8.85
C LEU A 20 -5.50 -11.86 8.45
N ALA A 21 -5.87 -10.62 8.76
CA ALA A 21 -5.03 -9.46 8.45
C ALA A 21 -3.66 -9.58 9.10
N SER A 22 -3.60 -9.99 10.37
CA SER A 22 -2.33 -10.15 11.08
C SER A 22 -1.45 -11.20 10.43
N LYS A 23 -2.03 -12.31 9.97
CA LYS A 23 -1.29 -13.35 9.25
C LYS A 23 -0.72 -12.83 7.94
N GLU A 24 -1.50 -12.10 7.18
CA GLU A 24 -1.06 -11.53 5.90
C GLU A 24 0.00 -10.45 6.08
N LEU A 25 -0.01 -9.76 7.23
CA LEU A 25 0.97 -8.74 7.56
C LEU A 25 2.20 -9.29 8.29
N PHE A 26 2.20 -10.58 8.62
CA PHE A 26 3.29 -11.25 9.35
C PHE A 26 3.55 -10.63 10.73
N ILE A 27 2.49 -10.27 11.42
CA ILE A 27 2.54 -9.73 12.79
C ILE A 27 1.53 -10.48 13.66
N THR A 28 1.63 -10.28 14.98
CA THR A 28 0.66 -10.86 15.90
C THR A 28 -0.64 -10.06 15.85
N GLN A 29 -1.74 -10.72 16.17
CA GLN A 29 -3.04 -10.05 16.22
C GLN A 29 -3.07 -8.97 17.30
N SER A 30 -2.39 -9.19 18.43
CA SER A 30 -2.34 -8.19 19.49
C SER A 30 -1.58 -6.95 19.05
N THR A 31 -0.49 -7.10 18.31
CA THR A 31 0.25 -5.97 17.73
C THR A 31 -0.64 -5.18 16.77
N LEU A 32 -1.33 -5.89 15.87
CA LEU A 32 -2.23 -5.24 14.91
C LEU A 32 -3.33 -4.46 15.63
N SER A 33 -4.00 -5.08 16.60
CA SER A 33 -5.06 -4.43 17.38
C SER A 33 -4.54 -3.20 18.12
N GLN A 34 -3.35 -3.28 18.69
CA GLN A 34 -2.73 -2.17 19.40
C GLN A 34 -2.43 -1.00 18.45
N GLN A 35 -1.88 -1.29 17.28
CA GLN A 35 -1.55 -0.25 16.30
C GLN A 35 -2.81 0.44 15.77
N ILE A 36 -3.86 -0.32 15.50
CA ILE A 36 -5.14 0.25 15.07
C ILE A 36 -5.75 1.10 16.18
N SER A 37 -5.70 0.63 17.44
CA SER A 37 -6.20 1.41 18.57
C SER A 37 -5.43 2.71 18.75
N GLN A 38 -4.11 2.71 18.58
CA GLN A 38 -3.30 3.92 18.64
C GLN A 38 -3.69 4.92 17.54
N LEU A 39 -3.91 4.43 16.34
CA LEU A 39 -4.35 5.25 15.22
C LEU A 39 -5.73 5.87 15.51
N GLU A 40 -6.66 5.08 16.01
CA GLU A 40 -7.99 5.56 16.39
C GLU A 40 -7.92 6.64 17.47
N LYS A 41 -7.07 6.45 18.47
CA LYS A 41 -6.87 7.45 19.54
C LYS A 41 -6.31 8.76 18.99
N GLU A 42 -5.30 8.67 18.13
CA GLU A 42 -4.68 9.84 17.53
C GLU A 42 -5.67 10.63 16.69
N LEU A 43 -6.49 9.93 15.91
CA LEU A 43 -7.49 10.57 15.05
C LEU A 43 -8.76 10.98 15.81
N GLY A 44 -8.93 10.48 17.04
CA GLY A 44 -10.11 10.77 17.84
C GLY A 44 -11.38 10.13 17.32
N GLN A 45 -11.28 9.07 16.52
CA GLN A 45 -12.39 8.40 15.88
C GLN A 45 -12.15 6.89 15.85
N LYS A 46 -13.20 6.11 16.08
CA LYS A 46 -13.14 4.67 15.83
C LYS A 46 -13.23 4.43 14.33
N LEU A 47 -12.36 3.60 13.80
CA LEU A 47 -12.33 3.24 12.39
C LEU A 47 -13.07 1.94 12.11
N PHE A 48 -13.10 1.05 13.08
CA PHE A 48 -13.80 -0.23 13.02
C PHE A 48 -14.72 -0.39 14.20
N GLN A 49 -15.87 -1.00 13.93
CA GLN A 49 -16.78 -1.45 14.96
C GLN A 49 -16.65 -2.96 15.05
N ARG A 50 -16.31 -3.45 16.25
CA ARG A 50 -16.07 -4.88 16.51
C ARG A 50 -17.12 -5.41 17.45
N ASN A 51 -17.72 -6.53 17.08
CA ASN A 51 -18.48 -7.34 18.01
C ASN A 51 -17.92 -8.76 17.99
N SER A 52 -18.54 -9.69 18.70
CA SER A 52 -18.03 -11.05 18.83
C SER A 52 -18.01 -11.84 17.52
N HIS A 53 -18.69 -11.37 16.49
CA HIS A 53 -18.88 -12.10 15.24
C HIS A 53 -18.49 -11.32 13.99
N GLU A 54 -18.27 -10.02 14.11
CA GLU A 54 -18.17 -9.17 12.94
C GLU A 54 -17.28 -7.95 13.16
N VAL A 55 -16.55 -7.58 12.12
CA VAL A 55 -15.79 -6.32 12.05
C VAL A 55 -16.33 -5.55 10.86
N ILE A 56 -16.75 -4.32 11.09
CA ILE A 56 -17.22 -3.45 10.01
C ILE A 56 -16.53 -2.09 10.12
N LEU A 57 -16.43 -1.40 9.00
CA LEU A 57 -15.95 -0.02 8.98
C LEU A 57 -16.99 0.91 9.56
N THR A 58 -16.54 1.87 10.39
CA THR A 58 -17.38 2.99 10.81
C THR A 58 -17.46 4.01 9.69
N GLU A 59 -18.28 5.05 9.87
CA GLU A 59 -18.31 6.18 8.94
C GLU A 59 -16.93 6.81 8.79
N ALA A 60 -16.20 6.97 9.91
CA ALA A 60 -14.84 7.47 9.90
C ALA A 60 -13.90 6.55 9.11
N GLY A 61 -14.07 5.22 9.27
CA GLY A 61 -13.30 4.25 8.50
C GLY A 61 -13.57 4.34 7.01
N HIS A 62 -14.83 4.49 6.62
CA HIS A 62 -15.20 4.68 5.22
C HIS A 62 -14.62 5.97 4.63
N THR A 63 -14.58 7.03 5.43
CA THR A 63 -14.00 8.31 5.01
C THR A 63 -12.47 8.19 4.85
N LEU A 64 -11.82 7.50 5.78
CA LEU A 64 -10.36 7.34 5.74
C LEU A 64 -9.90 6.41 4.61
N LEU A 65 -10.71 5.44 4.24
CA LEU A 65 -10.30 4.36 3.33
C LEU A 65 -9.69 4.89 2.02
N PRO A 66 -10.36 5.73 1.22
CA PRO A 66 -9.76 6.24 0.00
C PRO A 66 -8.54 7.12 0.25
N LEU A 67 -8.55 7.91 1.33
CA LEU A 67 -7.44 8.78 1.68
C LEU A 67 -6.21 7.98 2.10
N ALA A 68 -6.42 6.89 2.83
CA ALA A 68 -5.34 6.00 3.23
C ALA A 68 -4.73 5.29 2.00
N HIS A 69 -5.58 4.85 1.05
CA HIS A 69 -5.10 4.29 -0.21
C HIS A 69 -4.23 5.29 -0.97
N ASP A 70 -4.68 6.52 -1.10
CA ASP A 70 -3.95 7.57 -1.82
C ASP A 70 -2.62 7.88 -1.14
N THR A 71 -2.62 7.94 0.19
CA THR A 71 -1.42 8.25 0.97
C THR A 71 -0.37 7.14 0.83
N VAL A 72 -0.77 5.89 0.99
CA VAL A 72 0.13 4.74 0.85
C VAL A 72 0.62 4.63 -0.59
N ASN A 73 -0.26 4.84 -1.55
CA ASN A 73 0.10 4.82 -2.97
C ASN A 73 1.15 5.90 -3.29
N SER A 74 0.97 7.11 -2.76
CA SER A 74 1.94 8.20 -2.94
C SER A 74 3.31 7.84 -2.36
N ALA A 75 3.34 7.19 -1.20
CA ALA A 75 4.58 6.72 -0.60
C ALA A 75 5.28 5.67 -1.49
N ASN A 76 4.51 4.75 -2.06
CA ASN A 76 5.05 3.76 -2.97
C ASN A 76 5.59 4.41 -4.25
N ILE A 77 4.92 5.45 -4.74
CA ILE A 77 5.36 6.21 -5.90
C ILE A 77 6.69 6.90 -5.63
N CYS A 78 6.92 7.41 -4.42
CA CYS A 78 8.20 8.01 -4.05
C CYS A 78 9.36 7.04 -4.32
N VAL A 79 9.22 5.80 -3.86
CA VAL A 79 10.26 4.77 -4.05
C VAL A 79 10.42 4.47 -5.53
N LEU A 80 9.31 4.30 -6.23
CA LEU A 80 9.33 3.97 -7.66
C LEU A 80 10.01 5.05 -8.49
N ARG A 81 9.69 6.33 -8.22
CA ARG A 81 10.29 7.46 -8.93
C ARG A 81 11.80 7.55 -8.74
N LEU A 82 12.25 7.30 -7.51
CA LEU A 82 13.68 7.34 -7.23
C LEU A 82 14.41 6.17 -7.90
N GLN A 83 13.77 5.02 -8.00
CA GLN A 83 14.31 3.89 -8.75
C GLN A 83 14.40 4.19 -10.23
N GLU A 84 13.37 4.81 -10.81
CA GLU A 84 13.36 5.26 -12.21
C GLU A 84 14.51 6.23 -12.47
N LEU A 85 14.70 7.19 -11.58
CA LEU A 85 15.76 8.19 -11.69
C LEU A 85 17.14 7.51 -11.67
N LYS A 86 17.32 6.54 -10.80
CA LYS A 86 18.57 5.77 -10.71
C LYS A 86 18.82 5.00 -12.01
N ALA A 87 17.80 4.40 -12.57
CA ALA A 87 17.91 3.68 -13.85
C ALA A 87 18.31 4.62 -14.98
N MET A 88 17.77 5.84 -15.01
CA MET A 88 18.14 6.85 -16.00
C MET A 88 19.60 7.31 -15.86
N LEU A 89 20.09 7.45 -14.62
CA LEU A 89 21.46 7.85 -14.35
C LEU A 89 22.48 6.78 -14.76
N VAL A 90 22.08 5.51 -14.70
CA VAL A 90 22.94 4.39 -15.11
C VAL A 90 22.94 4.21 -16.63
N GLY A 91 22.00 4.83 -17.36
CA GLY A 91 21.92 4.78 -18.81
C GLY A 91 20.81 3.88 -19.32
N GLU A 92 21.16 2.85 -20.06
CA GLU A 92 20.15 1.99 -20.70
C GLU A 92 19.36 1.16 -19.70
N LEU A 93 18.02 1.15 -19.87
CA LEU A 93 17.15 0.30 -19.13
C LEU A 93 17.15 -1.09 -19.77
N ASN A 94 17.67 -2.08 -19.06
CA ASN A 94 17.69 -3.44 -19.57
C ASN A 94 16.36 -4.14 -19.29
N ILE A 95 15.44 -4.05 -20.24
CA ILE A 95 14.08 -4.55 -20.08
C ILE A 95 13.99 -6.06 -20.34
N GLY A 96 14.97 -6.63 -21.03
CA GLY A 96 14.98 -8.06 -21.33
C GLY A 96 14.87 -8.94 -20.09
N VAL A 97 15.42 -8.49 -18.97
CA VAL A 97 15.31 -9.20 -17.69
C VAL A 97 13.92 -9.09 -17.10
N THR A 98 13.27 -7.96 -17.31
CA THR A 98 11.96 -7.67 -16.72
C THR A 98 10.82 -8.41 -17.43
N PHE A 99 10.97 -8.70 -18.70
CA PHE A 99 9.94 -9.41 -19.48
C PHE A 99 9.70 -10.84 -19.02
N SER A 100 10.61 -11.41 -18.26
CA SER A 100 10.42 -12.75 -17.70
C SER A 100 9.42 -12.74 -16.53
N PHE A 101 9.00 -11.56 -16.05
CA PHE A 101 8.11 -11.41 -14.93
C PHE A 101 6.65 -11.23 -15.37
N SER A 102 5.77 -11.11 -14.38
CA SER A 102 4.32 -11.14 -14.53
C SER A 102 3.74 -9.97 -15.35
N MET A 103 2.45 -10.08 -15.65
CA MET A 103 1.65 -9.01 -16.27
C MET A 103 1.70 -7.70 -15.53
N ILE A 104 1.88 -7.74 -14.20
CA ILE A 104 1.99 -6.55 -13.36
C ILE A 104 3.23 -5.74 -13.73
N ALA A 105 4.34 -6.41 -14.00
CA ALA A 105 5.57 -5.76 -14.44
C ALA A 105 5.37 -5.09 -15.80
N THR A 106 4.54 -5.66 -16.66
CA THR A 106 4.21 -5.09 -17.98
C THR A 106 3.44 -3.78 -17.84
N GLU A 107 2.45 -3.71 -16.95
CA GLU A 107 1.71 -2.47 -16.71
C GLU A 107 2.62 -1.38 -16.17
N THR A 108 3.48 -1.70 -15.23
CA THR A 108 4.46 -0.76 -14.69
C THR A 108 5.38 -0.24 -15.79
N LEU A 109 5.80 -1.11 -16.69
CA LEU A 109 6.63 -0.74 -17.83
C LEU A 109 5.90 0.20 -18.79
N MET A 110 4.63 -0.06 -19.07
CA MET A 110 3.84 0.80 -19.94
C MET A 110 3.69 2.19 -19.36
N ASP A 111 3.44 2.32 -18.05
CA ASP A 111 3.38 3.60 -17.37
C ASP A 111 4.71 4.33 -17.44
N PHE A 112 5.80 3.62 -17.25
CA PHE A 112 7.15 4.16 -17.36
C PHE A 112 7.38 4.73 -18.77
N LEU A 113 7.02 4.00 -19.80
CA LEU A 113 7.20 4.41 -21.19
C LEU A 113 6.37 5.65 -21.56
N LYS A 114 5.15 5.74 -21.06
CA LYS A 114 4.32 6.93 -21.26
C LYS A 114 4.97 8.17 -20.67
N LYS A 115 5.66 8.00 -19.55
CA LYS A 115 6.25 9.10 -18.79
C LYS A 115 7.61 9.53 -19.33
N TYR A 116 8.36 8.57 -19.89
CA TYR A 116 9.72 8.81 -20.40
C TYR A 116 9.84 8.29 -21.83
N PRO A 117 9.17 8.96 -22.78
CA PRO A 117 9.13 8.46 -24.17
C PRO A 117 10.48 8.49 -24.88
N LYS A 118 11.47 9.18 -24.30
CA LYS A 118 12.82 9.27 -24.88
C LYS A 118 13.75 8.15 -24.43
N VAL A 119 13.32 7.29 -23.51
CA VAL A 119 14.13 6.17 -23.06
C VAL A 119 14.11 5.09 -24.12
N LYS A 120 15.31 4.65 -24.54
CA LYS A 120 15.43 3.57 -25.49
C LYS A 120 15.30 2.23 -24.79
N LEU A 121 14.49 1.36 -25.36
CA LEU A 121 14.30 0.00 -24.91
C LEU A 121 15.17 -0.93 -25.74
N ASN A 122 16.09 -1.63 -25.06
CA ASN A 122 16.90 -2.63 -25.71
C ASN A 122 16.55 -4.02 -25.23
#